data_62731eb23681b698424c1e43edae9e90
#
_entry.id   62731eb23681b698424c1e43edae9e90
#
_cell.length_a   1.000
_cell.length_b   1.000
_cell.length_c   1.000
_cell.angle_alpha   90.00
_cell.angle_beta   90.00
_cell.angle_gamma   90.00
#
_symmetry.space_group_name_H-M   'P 1'
#
loop_
_entity.id
_entity.type
_entity.pdbx_description
1 polymer ?
#
loop_
_entity_poly.entity_id
_entity_poly.type
_entity_poly.pdbx_seq_one_letter_code
_entity_poly.pdbx_strand_id
1 'polypeptide(L)'
;MIKLKDLLVERIDYQDTAKMLVKHYGLRSKVKFGRVKGSNEADYDWVKDIINLKRSYPNVKEFIVSVLHEIDHAKMRKKMGARKYEHEYVMAGEEAEQKGGDFHDDNKYEEQAEQWAQDEYRRKWKQKFR
;
A
#
# COMPACT_ATOMS: atom_id res chain seq x y z
N MET A 1 -13.69 -30.94 -1.10
CA MET A 1 -12.37 -31.10 -0.44
C MET A 1 -11.45 -29.96 -0.82
N ILE A 2 -10.84 -29.35 0.17
CA ILE A 2 -9.88 -28.26 -0.10
C ILE A 2 -8.57 -28.88 -0.59
N LYS A 3 -8.09 -28.42 -1.72
CA LYS A 3 -6.84 -28.91 -2.28
C LYS A 3 -5.65 -28.35 -1.49
N LEU A 4 -4.59 -29.12 -1.35
CA LEU A 4 -3.39 -28.67 -0.66
C LEU A 4 -2.83 -27.37 -1.22
N LYS A 5 -2.89 -27.20 -2.53
CA LYS A 5 -2.47 -25.99 -3.22
C LYS A 5 -3.24 -24.75 -2.71
N ASP A 6 -4.55 -24.88 -2.53
CA ASP A 6 -5.39 -23.78 -2.07
C ASP A 6 -5.06 -23.42 -0.61
N LEU A 7 -4.80 -24.42 0.22
CA LEU A 7 -4.38 -24.21 1.59
C LEU A 7 -3.04 -23.48 1.68
N LEU A 8 -2.09 -23.82 0.80
CA LEU A 8 -0.77 -23.18 0.78
C LEU A 8 -0.90 -21.71 0.36
N VAL A 9 -1.74 -21.40 -0.62
CA VAL A 9 -1.99 -20.01 -1.06
C VAL A 9 -2.64 -19.21 0.05
N GLU A 10 -3.62 -19.78 0.76
CA GLU A 10 -4.31 -19.12 1.87
C GLU A 10 -3.42 -18.89 3.09
N ARG A 11 -2.29 -19.61 3.17
CA ARG A 11 -1.38 -19.54 4.31
C ARG A 11 -0.10 -18.78 4.04
N ILE A 12 -0.11 -17.89 3.04
CA ILE A 12 1.07 -17.05 2.85
C ILE A 12 1.28 -16.22 4.14
N ASP A 13 2.52 -16.06 4.50
CA ASP A 13 2.87 -15.24 5.64
C ASP A 13 2.81 -13.77 5.21
N TYR A 14 1.79 -13.08 5.65
CA TYR A 14 1.59 -11.66 5.31
C TYR A 14 2.77 -10.81 5.74
N GLN A 15 3.32 -11.09 6.93
CA GLN A 15 4.44 -10.32 7.47
C GLN A 15 5.69 -10.48 6.62
N ASP A 16 6.08 -11.71 6.32
CA ASP A 16 7.25 -11.99 5.50
C ASP A 16 7.05 -11.48 4.07
N THR A 17 5.85 -11.65 3.52
CA THR A 17 5.53 -11.19 2.17
C THR A 17 5.62 -9.67 2.07
N ALA A 18 5.03 -8.94 3.02
CA ALA A 18 5.10 -7.48 3.03
C ALA A 18 6.54 -6.99 3.14
N LYS A 19 7.33 -7.58 4.03
CA LYS A 19 8.74 -7.23 4.19
C LYS A 19 9.55 -7.50 2.92
N MET A 20 9.28 -8.61 2.25
CA MET A 20 9.93 -8.96 0.99
C MET A 20 9.61 -7.92 -0.09
N LEU A 21 8.35 -7.50 -0.20
CA LEU A 21 7.94 -6.50 -1.17
C LEU A 21 8.61 -5.14 -0.89
N VAL A 22 8.61 -4.70 0.36
CA VAL A 22 9.27 -3.45 0.76
C VAL A 22 10.74 -3.48 0.36
N LYS A 23 11.43 -4.56 0.66
CA LYS A 23 12.85 -4.73 0.32
C LYS A 23 13.07 -4.79 -1.19
N HIS A 24 12.18 -5.46 -1.91
CA HIS A 24 12.26 -5.57 -3.38
C HIS A 24 12.32 -4.20 -4.05
N TYR A 25 11.59 -3.22 -3.53
CA TYR A 25 11.56 -1.86 -4.06
C TYR A 25 12.61 -0.94 -3.43
N GLY A 26 13.58 -1.51 -2.71
CA GLY A 26 14.71 -0.75 -2.16
C GLY A 26 14.36 0.13 -0.98
N LEU A 27 13.30 -0.18 -0.27
CA LEU A 27 12.81 0.60 0.86
C LEU A 27 13.23 -0.01 2.20
N ARG A 28 13.27 0.82 3.24
CA ARG A 28 13.55 0.41 4.62
C ARG A 28 12.35 0.66 5.54
N SER A 29 11.19 0.92 4.96
CA SER A 29 9.97 1.17 5.72
C SER A 29 9.63 -0.01 6.63
N LYS A 30 9.18 0.29 7.84
CA LYS A 30 8.70 -0.74 8.76
C LYS A 30 7.28 -1.12 8.38
N VAL A 31 6.91 -2.37 8.66
CA VAL A 31 5.56 -2.87 8.41
C VAL A 31 4.94 -3.27 9.74
N LYS A 32 3.73 -2.78 10.00
CA LYS A 32 2.97 -3.12 11.21
C LYS A 32 1.57 -3.57 10.82
N PHE A 33 1.00 -4.46 11.64
CA PHE A 33 -0.32 -5.04 11.40
C PHE A 33 -1.30 -4.66 12.50
N GLY A 34 -2.56 -4.45 12.12
CA GLY A 34 -3.64 -4.20 13.07
C GLY A 34 -3.76 -2.76 13.52
N ARG A 35 -3.10 -1.81 12.85
CA ARG A 35 -3.12 -0.40 13.23
C ARG A 35 -3.74 0.51 12.17
N VAL A 36 -4.44 -0.05 11.19
CA VAL A 36 -5.09 0.74 10.14
C VAL A 36 -6.28 1.48 10.75
N LYS A 37 -6.41 2.75 10.40
CA LYS A 37 -7.48 3.61 10.91
C LYS A 37 -8.72 3.55 10.03
N GLY A 38 -9.88 3.49 10.70
CA GLY A 38 -11.17 3.56 10.00
C GLY A 38 -11.39 2.40 9.04
N SER A 39 -12.00 2.71 7.89
CA SER A 39 -12.33 1.74 6.85
C SER A 39 -11.25 1.58 5.78
N ASN A 40 -10.09 2.19 5.98
CA ASN A 40 -8.99 2.10 5.01
C ASN A 40 -8.47 0.67 4.91
N GLU A 41 -8.01 0.29 3.72
CA GLU A 41 -7.39 -1.01 3.49
C GLU A 41 -5.97 -1.09 4.05
N ALA A 42 -5.26 0.06 4.07
CA ALA A 42 -3.93 0.21 4.60
C ALA A 42 -3.66 1.70 4.77
N ASP A 43 -2.59 2.06 5.45
CA ASP A 43 -2.14 3.46 5.49
C ASP A 43 -0.62 3.54 5.61
N TYR A 44 -0.09 4.73 5.34
CA TYR A 44 1.33 4.99 5.42
C TYR A 44 1.59 6.19 6.32
N ASP A 45 2.41 5.98 7.35
CA ASP A 45 2.87 7.03 8.25
C ASP A 45 4.19 7.60 7.69
N TRP A 46 4.11 8.76 7.04
CA TRP A 46 5.30 9.36 6.40
C TRP A 46 6.27 9.97 7.41
N VAL A 47 5.82 10.28 8.61
CA VAL A 47 6.69 10.80 9.66
C VAL A 47 7.64 9.72 10.16
N LYS A 48 7.10 8.55 10.45
CA LYS A 48 7.85 7.42 11.01
C LYS A 48 8.30 6.40 9.96
N ASP A 49 7.87 6.56 8.72
CA ASP A 49 8.13 5.63 7.62
C ASP A 49 7.64 4.22 7.97
N ILE A 50 6.35 4.13 8.25
CA ILE A 50 5.71 2.87 8.64
C ILE A 50 4.51 2.59 7.73
N ILE A 51 4.49 1.40 7.16
CA ILE A 51 3.33 0.89 6.41
C ILE A 51 2.46 0.11 7.39
N ASN A 52 1.21 0.53 7.56
CA ASN A 52 0.24 -0.14 8.42
C ASN A 52 -0.72 -0.96 7.58
N LEU A 53 -0.86 -2.23 7.92
CA LEU A 53 -1.70 -3.18 7.21
C LEU A 53 -2.74 -3.78 8.14
N LYS A 54 -3.85 -4.26 7.58
CA LYS A 54 -4.85 -5.02 8.32
C LYS A 54 -4.31 -6.41 8.61
N ARG A 55 -4.84 -7.04 9.64
CA ARG A 55 -4.46 -8.41 10.01
C ARG A 55 -4.97 -9.45 9.03
N SER A 56 -6.04 -9.14 8.29
CA SER A 56 -6.60 -10.04 7.30
C SER A 56 -7.16 -9.27 6.11
N TYR A 57 -7.19 -9.95 4.97
CA TYR A 57 -7.72 -9.43 3.71
C TYR A 57 -8.60 -10.50 3.06
N PRO A 58 -9.57 -10.12 2.22
CA PRO A 58 -10.45 -11.11 1.58
C PRO A 58 -9.72 -12.14 0.73
N ASN A 59 -8.60 -11.75 0.11
CA ASN A 59 -7.79 -12.63 -0.72
C ASN A 59 -6.38 -12.08 -0.86
N VAL A 60 -5.50 -12.88 -1.45
CA VAL A 60 -4.08 -12.52 -1.61
C VAL A 60 -3.92 -11.29 -2.48
N LYS A 61 -4.71 -11.15 -3.55
CA LYS A 61 -4.63 -9.99 -4.44
C LYS A 61 -4.86 -8.70 -3.67
N GLU A 62 -5.93 -8.63 -2.87
CA GLU A 62 -6.26 -7.43 -2.09
C GLU A 62 -5.12 -7.08 -1.14
N PHE A 63 -4.51 -8.08 -0.52
CA PHE A 63 -3.36 -7.88 0.36
C PHE A 63 -2.17 -7.29 -0.41
N ILE A 64 -1.77 -7.93 -1.52
CA ILE A 64 -0.60 -7.49 -2.29
C ILE A 64 -0.81 -6.07 -2.85
N VAL A 65 -1.98 -5.79 -3.42
CA VAL A 65 -2.30 -4.45 -3.96
C VAL A 65 -2.25 -3.41 -2.85
N SER A 66 -2.78 -3.72 -1.67
CA SER A 66 -2.72 -2.79 -0.53
C SER A 66 -1.29 -2.48 -0.12
N VAL A 67 -0.43 -3.50 -0.05
CA VAL A 67 1.00 -3.31 0.26
C VAL A 67 1.66 -2.44 -0.80
N LEU A 68 1.43 -2.73 -2.08
CA LEU A 68 2.03 -1.99 -3.19
C LEU A 68 1.58 -0.52 -3.19
N HIS A 69 0.31 -0.27 -2.88
CA HIS A 69 -0.21 1.09 -2.77
C HIS A 69 0.60 1.91 -1.74
N GLU A 70 0.82 1.35 -0.56
CA GLU A 70 1.60 2.05 0.48
C GLU A 70 3.08 2.12 0.13
N ILE A 71 3.60 1.14 -0.60
CA ILE A 71 4.98 1.18 -1.11
C ILE A 71 5.18 2.38 -2.05
N ASP A 72 4.18 2.70 -2.90
CA ASP A 72 4.29 3.86 -3.77
C ASP A 72 4.42 5.15 -2.96
N HIS A 73 3.64 5.30 -1.89
CA HIS A 73 3.77 6.45 -0.99
C HIS A 73 5.18 6.51 -0.37
N ALA A 74 5.69 5.39 0.09
CA ALA A 74 7.02 5.32 0.69
C ALA A 74 8.13 5.66 -0.33
N LYS A 75 7.96 5.23 -1.59
CA LYS A 75 8.88 5.58 -2.67
C LYS A 75 8.88 7.08 -2.93
N MET A 76 7.71 7.71 -2.97
CA MET A 76 7.59 9.14 -3.18
C MET A 76 8.22 9.92 -2.02
N ARG A 77 7.98 9.48 -0.79
CA ARG A 77 8.61 10.09 0.38
C ARG A 77 10.14 10.00 0.32
N LYS A 78 10.66 8.85 -0.09
CA LYS A 78 12.11 8.66 -0.23
C LYS A 78 12.69 9.58 -1.30
N LYS A 79 11.98 9.74 -2.41
CA LYS A 79 12.39 10.59 -3.52
C LYS A 79 12.37 12.07 -3.16
N MET A 80 11.31 12.54 -2.50
CA MET A 80 11.08 13.95 -2.21
C MET A 80 11.67 14.41 -0.87
N GLY A 81 11.78 13.49 0.09
CA GLY A 81 12.00 13.81 1.49
C GLY A 81 10.67 13.99 2.22
N ALA A 82 10.66 13.72 3.53
CA ALA A 82 9.42 13.68 4.32
C ALA A 82 8.66 15.02 4.31
N ARG A 83 9.36 16.14 4.45
CA ARG A 83 8.73 17.47 4.49
C ARG A 83 8.08 17.84 3.18
N LYS A 84 8.77 17.62 2.07
CA LYS A 84 8.25 17.95 0.75
C LYS A 84 7.08 17.02 0.41
N TYR A 85 7.19 15.74 0.72
CA TYR A 85 6.10 14.79 0.51
C TYR A 85 4.85 15.22 1.27
N GLU A 86 4.98 15.55 2.55
CA GLU A 86 3.85 16.02 3.36
C GLU A 86 3.21 17.26 2.75
N HIS A 87 4.03 18.26 2.41
CA HIS A 87 3.54 19.51 1.81
C HIS A 87 2.76 19.26 0.52
N GLU A 88 3.35 18.48 -0.39
CA GLU A 88 2.73 18.18 -1.68
C GLU A 88 1.45 17.35 -1.52
N TYR A 89 1.46 16.39 -0.59
CA TYR A 89 0.30 15.56 -0.32
C TYR A 89 -0.86 16.38 0.25
N VAL A 90 -0.58 17.26 1.22
CA VAL A 90 -1.61 18.12 1.81
C VAL A 90 -2.16 19.08 0.78
N MET A 91 -1.31 19.69 -0.04
CA MET A 91 -1.77 20.59 -1.12
C MET A 91 -2.66 19.86 -2.13
N ALA A 92 -2.31 18.64 -2.48
CA ALA A 92 -3.14 17.84 -3.40
C ALA A 92 -4.50 17.51 -2.78
N GLY A 93 -4.53 17.23 -1.48
CA GLY A 93 -5.78 16.98 -0.75
C GLY A 93 -6.67 18.21 -0.68
N GLU A 94 -6.08 19.36 -0.41
CA GLU A 94 -6.82 20.64 -0.38
C GLU A 94 -7.37 21.00 -1.76
N GLU A 95 -6.60 20.74 -2.81
CA GLU A 95 -7.06 20.94 -4.19
C GLU A 95 -8.26 20.05 -4.50
N ALA A 96 -8.20 18.77 -4.08
CA ALA A 96 -9.32 17.85 -4.25
C ALA A 96 -10.58 18.37 -3.56
N GLU A 97 -10.46 18.86 -2.33
CA GLU A 97 -11.58 19.43 -1.59
C GLU A 97 -12.15 20.69 -2.26
N GLN A 98 -11.30 21.55 -2.79
CA GLN A 98 -11.74 22.76 -3.51
C GLN A 98 -12.56 22.42 -4.76
N LYS A 99 -12.31 21.26 -5.35
CA LYS A 99 -13.07 20.76 -6.51
C LYS A 99 -14.30 19.95 -6.11
N GLY A 100 -14.63 19.92 -4.81
CA GLY A 100 -15.80 19.22 -4.30
C GLY A 100 -15.56 17.74 -3.99
N GLY A 101 -14.31 17.29 -4.04
CA GLY A 101 -13.94 15.90 -3.75
C GLY A 101 -13.50 15.67 -2.32
N ASP A 102 -13.02 14.48 -2.07
CA ASP A 102 -12.50 14.04 -0.77
C ASP A 102 -10.99 14.25 -0.68
N PHE A 103 -10.52 14.70 0.47
CA PHE A 103 -9.10 14.99 0.72
C PHE A 103 -8.21 13.78 0.41
N HIS A 104 -8.62 12.60 0.84
CA HIS A 104 -7.86 11.36 0.65
C HIS A 104 -8.24 10.67 -0.67
N ASP A 105 -9.51 10.37 -0.87
CA ASP A 105 -9.95 9.53 -1.98
C ASP A 105 -9.72 10.17 -3.36
N ASP A 106 -9.81 11.50 -3.45
CA ASP A 106 -9.63 12.23 -4.70
C ASP A 106 -8.27 12.92 -4.80
N ASN A 107 -7.36 12.60 -3.88
CA ASN A 107 -5.99 13.10 -3.88
C ASN A 107 -5.20 12.43 -5.01
N LYS A 108 -4.53 13.22 -5.84
CA LYS A 108 -3.79 12.69 -7.00
C LYS A 108 -2.70 11.68 -6.62
N TYR A 109 -2.11 11.80 -5.43
CA TYR A 109 -1.10 10.84 -4.97
C TYR A 109 -1.72 9.49 -4.59
N GLU A 110 -2.97 9.49 -4.11
CA GLU A 110 -3.70 8.26 -3.85
C GLU A 110 -4.12 7.59 -5.15
N GLU A 111 -4.57 8.37 -6.13
CA GLU A 111 -4.92 7.83 -7.45
C GLU A 111 -3.69 7.23 -8.14
N GLN A 112 -2.56 7.93 -8.08
CA GLN A 112 -1.30 7.45 -8.64
C GLN A 112 -0.86 6.14 -7.97
N ALA A 113 -0.92 6.09 -6.64
CA ALA A 113 -0.50 4.92 -5.88
C ALA A 113 -1.37 3.72 -6.22
N GLU A 114 -2.69 3.92 -6.32
CA GLU A 114 -3.61 2.83 -6.66
C GLU A 114 -3.38 2.33 -8.07
N GLN A 115 -3.23 3.22 -9.04
CA GLN A 115 -2.97 2.84 -10.43
C GLN A 115 -1.66 2.06 -10.55
N TRP A 116 -0.60 2.55 -9.91
CA TRP A 116 0.69 1.87 -9.92
C TRP A 116 0.59 0.49 -9.28
N ALA A 117 -0.10 0.38 -8.14
CA ALA A 117 -0.24 -0.88 -7.42
C ALA A 117 -0.97 -1.94 -8.25
N GLN A 118 -2.06 -1.55 -8.91
CA GLN A 118 -2.82 -2.46 -9.77
C GLN A 118 -1.97 -2.92 -10.97
N ASP A 119 -1.24 -2.00 -11.59
CA ASP A 119 -0.39 -2.32 -12.73
C ASP A 119 0.79 -3.22 -12.34
N GLU A 120 1.45 -2.93 -11.21
CA GLU A 120 2.57 -3.76 -10.72
C GLU A 120 2.09 -5.15 -10.35
N TYR A 121 0.94 -5.26 -9.68
CA TYR A 121 0.37 -6.56 -9.35
C TYR A 121 0.16 -7.39 -10.62
N ARG A 122 -0.53 -6.82 -11.61
CA ARG A 122 -0.85 -7.51 -12.86
C ARG A 122 0.41 -7.96 -13.61
N ARG A 123 1.43 -7.11 -13.66
CA ARG A 123 2.65 -7.39 -14.43
C ARG A 123 3.64 -8.30 -13.72
N LYS A 124 3.81 -8.15 -12.40
CA LYS A 124 4.90 -8.82 -11.68
C LYS A 124 4.43 -9.88 -10.69
N TRP A 125 3.36 -9.62 -9.94
CA TRP A 125 3.06 -10.40 -8.74
C TRP A 125 1.92 -11.39 -8.91
N LYS A 126 1.01 -11.14 -9.83
CA LYS A 126 -0.14 -12.02 -10.07
C LYS A 126 0.26 -13.48 -10.28
N GLN A 127 1.30 -13.72 -11.05
CA GLN A 127 1.78 -15.08 -11.34
C GLN A 127 2.42 -15.73 -10.12
N LYS A 128 3.10 -14.96 -9.30
CA LYS A 128 3.84 -15.46 -8.13
C LYS A 128 2.93 -15.82 -6.96
N PHE A 129 1.77 -15.18 -6.86
CA PHE A 129 0.84 -15.37 -5.75
C PHE A 129 -0.47 -16.00 -6.19
N ARG A 130 -0.44 -16.70 -7.25
CA ARG A 130 -1.59 -17.37 -7.83
C ARG A 130 -2.02 -18.60 -7.04
#